data_e695da4edcab9adce7873504b5f99507
#
_entry.id   e695da4edcab9adce7873504b5f99507
#
_cell.length_a   1.000
_cell.length_b   1.000
_cell.length_c   1.000
_cell.angle_alpha   90.00
_cell.angle_beta   90.00
_cell.angle_gamma   90.00
#
_symmetry.space_group_name_H-M   'P 1'
#
loop_
_entity.id
_entity.type
_entity.pdbx_description
1 polymer ?
#
loop_
_entity_poly.entity_id
_entity_poly.type
_entity_poly.pdbx_seq_one_letter_code
_entity_poly.pdbx_strand_id
1 'polypeptide(L)'
;MSRGDRVAMGAAVGYSTVLLAKAALAALAVGRRRARLRVATGAAIPPTQLTVVQAILSGDPQLVDTLAHTLQAAPDSPVLWLVDEDDPEGRRAAEAARTRHPLARVSIVDCPPCPSGAGPKTFKLLLAESRLETDAFAVVDDDTRVTPEGVAALLDGLRIADVSTGLPCYAPGPGPWSRLLAQFVNDQSILTYLPTAAVGSARVLNGMTWAMRRSTLERLGGFRPLLHLLADDLAVATAVRTAGGVIDQTDAAQYVSTTVPDSRRYRELMHRWMVFAGLALRGETPGWRAGVVAAYALPAAMLGVLVGCCAARPTTARVAALVGTLVLRSAVIASAQRILTGRARHDAALSVAGELVLPAHFAGALLDPRISWRGTRYLVRANDRFEEVQR
;
A
#
# COMPACT_ATOMS: atom_id res chain seq x y z
N MET A 1 -12.52 -42.73 -5.16
CA MET A 1 -12.38 -41.40 -4.54
C MET A 1 -13.56 -41.14 -3.61
N SER A 2 -13.30 -40.93 -2.34
CA SER A 2 -14.36 -40.59 -1.36
C SER A 2 -14.98 -39.22 -1.63
N ARG A 3 -16.13 -38.91 -1.00
CA ARG A 3 -16.74 -37.58 -1.09
C ARG A 3 -15.77 -36.49 -0.58
N GLY A 4 -15.05 -36.77 0.51
CA GLY A 4 -14.07 -35.82 1.05
C GLY A 4 -12.85 -35.59 0.15
N ASP A 5 -12.41 -36.61 -0.63
CA ASP A 5 -11.32 -36.45 -1.58
C ASP A 5 -11.77 -35.57 -2.76
N ARG A 6 -13.02 -35.70 -3.22
CA ARG A 6 -13.60 -34.85 -4.26
C ARG A 6 -13.70 -33.38 -3.80
N VAL A 7 -14.10 -33.16 -2.54
CA VAL A 7 -14.17 -31.80 -1.95
C VAL A 7 -12.76 -31.17 -1.88
N ALA A 8 -11.78 -31.91 -1.38
CA ALA A 8 -10.40 -31.43 -1.30
C ALA A 8 -9.81 -31.13 -2.70
N MET A 9 -10.05 -32.00 -3.67
CA MET A 9 -9.58 -31.78 -5.05
C MET A 9 -10.28 -30.57 -5.69
N GLY A 10 -11.60 -30.41 -5.49
CA GLY A 10 -12.34 -29.24 -5.96
C GLY A 10 -11.82 -27.93 -5.36
N ALA A 11 -11.51 -27.94 -4.05
CA ALA A 11 -10.92 -26.78 -3.37
C ALA A 11 -9.49 -26.46 -3.91
N ALA A 12 -8.67 -27.49 -4.16
CA ALA A 12 -7.33 -27.32 -4.73
C ALA A 12 -7.38 -26.72 -6.14
N VAL A 13 -8.25 -27.25 -7.00
CA VAL A 13 -8.45 -26.72 -8.37
C VAL A 13 -8.97 -25.29 -8.33
N GLY A 14 -10.02 -25.01 -7.54
CA GLY A 14 -10.57 -23.67 -7.42
C GLY A 14 -9.54 -22.65 -6.91
N TYR A 15 -8.80 -22.99 -5.84
CA TYR A 15 -7.71 -22.17 -5.32
C TYR A 15 -6.66 -21.84 -6.41
N SER A 16 -6.17 -22.89 -7.08
CA SER A 16 -5.16 -22.76 -8.13
C SER A 16 -5.64 -21.90 -9.28
N THR A 17 -6.92 -22.06 -9.68
CA THR A 17 -7.53 -21.25 -10.74
C THR A 17 -7.55 -19.76 -10.37
N VAL A 18 -8.02 -19.41 -9.16
CA VAL A 18 -8.05 -18.01 -8.73
C VAL A 18 -6.64 -17.42 -8.62
N LEU A 19 -5.68 -18.17 -8.06
CA LEU A 19 -4.30 -17.74 -7.93
C LEU A 19 -3.65 -17.46 -9.30
N LEU A 20 -3.78 -18.40 -10.23
CA LEU A 20 -3.24 -18.26 -11.59
C LEU A 20 -3.91 -17.13 -12.37
N ALA A 21 -5.23 -16.96 -12.21
CA ALA A 21 -5.95 -15.85 -12.81
C ALA A 21 -5.44 -14.49 -12.28
N LYS A 22 -5.22 -14.35 -10.96
CA LYS A 22 -4.62 -13.15 -10.36
C LYS A 22 -3.20 -12.90 -10.90
N ALA A 23 -2.38 -13.93 -11.00
CA ALA A 23 -1.01 -13.81 -11.55
C ALA A 23 -1.02 -13.40 -13.03
N ALA A 24 -1.92 -13.98 -13.83
CA ALA A 24 -2.08 -13.62 -15.25
C ALA A 24 -2.55 -12.17 -15.41
N LEU A 25 -3.52 -11.73 -14.60
CA LEU A 25 -3.97 -10.32 -14.60
C LEU A 25 -2.84 -9.38 -14.16
N ALA A 26 -2.04 -9.74 -13.17
CA ALA A 26 -0.88 -8.92 -12.77
C ALA A 26 0.12 -8.77 -13.92
N ALA A 27 0.47 -9.88 -14.60
CA ALA A 27 1.34 -9.83 -15.78
C ALA A 27 0.76 -8.99 -16.92
N LEU A 28 -0.57 -9.10 -17.14
CA LEU A 28 -1.28 -8.30 -18.13
C LEU A 28 -1.24 -6.79 -17.80
N ALA A 29 -1.40 -6.42 -16.52
CA ALA A 29 -1.30 -5.02 -16.08
C ALA A 29 0.07 -4.44 -16.41
N VAL A 30 1.14 -5.16 -16.04
CA VAL A 30 2.53 -4.77 -16.33
C VAL A 30 2.75 -4.63 -17.83
N GLY A 31 2.31 -5.61 -18.63
CA GLY A 31 2.42 -5.58 -20.09
C GLY A 31 1.69 -4.39 -20.71
N ARG A 32 0.44 -4.13 -20.30
CA ARG A 32 -0.36 -2.99 -20.76
C ARG A 32 0.27 -1.65 -20.36
N ARG A 33 0.75 -1.52 -19.13
CA ARG A 33 1.44 -0.32 -18.68
C ARG A 33 2.67 -0.03 -19.55
N ARG A 34 3.52 -1.02 -19.77
CA ARG A 34 4.71 -0.90 -20.63
C ARG A 34 4.36 -0.51 -22.06
N ALA A 35 3.30 -1.09 -22.63
CA ALA A 35 2.81 -0.73 -23.95
C ALA A 35 2.33 0.72 -24.01
N ARG A 36 1.56 1.18 -23.02
CA ARG A 36 1.10 2.58 -22.90
C ARG A 36 2.27 3.56 -22.80
N LEU A 37 3.28 3.24 -22.00
CA LEU A 37 4.48 4.08 -21.84
C LEU A 37 5.30 4.22 -23.16
N ARG A 38 5.35 3.16 -23.97
CA ARG A 38 6.06 3.21 -25.27
C ARG A 38 5.44 4.19 -26.27
N VAL A 39 4.12 4.38 -26.22
CA VAL A 39 3.38 5.28 -27.12
C VAL A 39 2.95 6.58 -26.43
N ALA A 40 3.42 6.80 -25.20
CA ALA A 40 3.06 7.99 -24.45
C ALA A 40 3.62 9.26 -25.08
N THR A 41 2.74 10.21 -25.38
CA THR A 41 3.07 11.54 -25.87
C THR A 41 3.20 12.59 -24.77
N GLY A 42 2.82 12.23 -23.55
CA GLY A 42 2.96 13.11 -22.37
C GLY A 42 4.43 13.49 -22.13
N ALA A 43 4.66 14.77 -21.84
CA ALA A 43 6.00 15.27 -21.57
C ALA A 43 6.62 14.55 -20.37
N ALA A 44 7.88 14.13 -20.49
CA ALA A 44 8.64 13.60 -19.38
C ALA A 44 8.92 14.73 -18.37
N ILE A 45 8.79 14.41 -17.10
CA ILE A 45 9.15 15.32 -16.01
C ILE A 45 10.54 14.91 -15.52
N PRO A 46 11.55 15.80 -15.61
CA PRO A 46 12.87 15.48 -15.09
C PRO A 46 12.83 15.43 -13.54
N PRO A 47 13.73 14.67 -12.89
CA PRO A 47 13.80 14.62 -11.43
C PRO A 47 13.97 15.99 -10.76
N THR A 48 14.62 16.94 -11.43
CA THR A 48 14.76 18.34 -10.97
C THR A 48 13.43 19.09 -10.85
N GLN A 49 12.39 18.62 -11.53
CA GLN A 49 11.02 19.13 -11.52
C GLN A 49 10.06 18.26 -10.69
N LEU A 50 10.61 17.44 -9.79
CA LEU A 50 9.86 16.66 -8.80
C LEU A 50 10.20 17.16 -7.40
N THR A 51 9.23 17.62 -6.62
CA THR A 51 9.40 17.85 -5.19
C THR A 51 8.98 16.60 -4.41
N VAL A 52 9.87 16.07 -3.57
CA VAL A 52 9.50 14.97 -2.65
C VAL A 52 8.99 15.58 -1.34
N VAL A 53 7.79 15.18 -0.92
CA VAL A 53 7.12 15.67 0.31
C VAL A 53 7.00 14.51 1.29
N GLN A 54 7.51 14.67 2.50
CA GLN A 54 7.41 13.66 3.56
C GLN A 54 6.86 14.29 4.84
N ALA A 55 5.72 13.74 5.32
CA ALA A 55 5.15 14.11 6.62
C ALA A 55 5.82 13.27 7.70
N ILE A 56 6.70 13.87 8.47
CA ILE A 56 7.52 13.20 9.48
C ILE A 56 6.76 13.03 10.79
N LEU A 57 6.92 11.85 11.41
CA LEU A 57 6.51 11.53 12.76
C LEU A 57 7.65 10.78 13.47
N SER A 58 8.05 11.24 14.65
CA SER A 58 9.06 10.55 15.44
C SER A 58 8.61 9.20 15.99
N GLY A 59 9.57 8.43 16.52
CA GLY A 59 9.33 7.15 17.19
C GLY A 59 9.80 5.91 16.39
N ASP A 60 10.14 6.04 15.11
CA ASP A 60 10.80 4.95 14.37
C ASP A 60 12.33 5.07 14.50
N PRO A 61 13.02 4.05 15.04
CA PRO A 61 14.48 4.08 15.17
C PRO A 61 15.22 4.14 13.82
N GLN A 62 14.57 3.83 12.71
CA GLN A 62 15.14 3.89 11.36
C GLN A 62 14.83 5.21 10.63
N LEU A 63 14.15 6.16 11.28
CA LEU A 63 13.69 7.40 10.64
C LEU A 63 14.82 8.16 9.95
N VAL A 64 15.94 8.39 10.62
CA VAL A 64 17.11 9.10 10.05
C VAL A 64 17.62 8.41 8.79
N ASP A 65 17.74 7.07 8.84
CA ASP A 65 18.25 6.29 7.71
C ASP A 65 17.26 6.27 6.55
N THR A 66 15.96 6.25 6.83
CA THR A 66 14.91 6.29 5.80
C THR A 66 14.87 7.65 5.09
N LEU A 67 14.95 8.75 5.86
CA LEU A 67 15.03 10.10 5.30
C LEU A 67 16.30 10.30 4.46
N ALA A 68 17.46 9.86 4.97
CA ALA A 68 18.73 9.91 4.24
C ALA A 68 18.66 9.08 2.93
N HIS A 69 18.00 7.93 2.96
CA HIS A 69 17.80 7.10 1.76
C HIS A 69 16.97 7.81 0.68
N THR A 70 15.95 8.57 1.07
CA THR A 70 15.17 9.39 0.12
C THR A 70 16.05 10.41 -0.59
N LEU A 71 16.98 11.06 0.12
CA LEU A 71 17.92 12.02 -0.47
C LEU A 71 18.89 11.34 -1.46
N GLN A 72 19.28 10.10 -1.19
CA GLN A 72 20.11 9.31 -2.11
C GLN A 72 19.36 8.87 -3.35
N ALA A 73 18.08 8.51 -3.20
CA ALA A 73 17.25 8.01 -4.30
C ALA A 73 16.79 9.12 -5.27
N ALA A 74 16.67 10.35 -4.76
CA ALA A 74 16.22 11.50 -5.54
C ALA A 74 17.17 12.72 -5.33
N PRO A 75 18.46 12.61 -5.72
CA PRO A 75 19.49 13.61 -5.40
C PRO A 75 19.23 14.98 -6.05
N ASP A 76 18.56 14.99 -7.20
CA ASP A 76 18.28 16.22 -7.95
C ASP A 76 16.95 16.86 -7.58
N SER A 77 16.14 16.20 -6.77
CA SER A 77 14.80 16.66 -6.38
C SER A 77 14.84 17.53 -5.13
N PRO A 78 14.10 18.65 -5.07
CA PRO A 78 13.82 19.32 -3.83
C PRO A 78 13.04 18.41 -2.89
N VAL A 79 13.34 18.50 -1.59
CA VAL A 79 12.66 17.70 -0.55
C VAL A 79 12.04 18.64 0.49
N LEU A 80 10.76 18.43 0.78
CA LEU A 80 10.04 19.11 1.86
C LEU A 80 9.76 18.11 2.98
N TRP A 81 10.34 18.33 4.14
CA TRP A 81 10.05 17.59 5.35
C TRP A 81 9.11 18.38 6.26
N LEU A 82 7.94 17.83 6.52
CA LEU A 82 6.86 18.45 7.28
C LEU A 82 6.86 17.89 8.70
N VAL A 83 7.36 18.66 9.66
CA VAL A 83 7.56 18.23 11.05
C VAL A 83 6.60 19.00 11.95
N ASP A 84 5.93 18.34 12.90
CA ASP A 84 5.09 19.03 13.87
C ASP A 84 5.95 19.89 14.79
N GLU A 85 5.49 21.10 15.14
CA GLU A 85 6.20 22.05 16.01
C GLU A 85 6.49 21.45 17.41
N ASP A 86 5.63 20.53 17.86
CA ASP A 86 5.73 19.80 19.12
C ASP A 86 6.46 18.45 19.01
N ASP A 87 7.08 18.14 17.85
CA ASP A 87 7.91 16.94 17.64
C ASP A 87 9.42 17.27 17.53
N PRO A 88 10.10 17.58 18.64
CA PRO A 88 11.53 17.90 18.63
C PRO A 88 12.41 16.69 18.26
N GLU A 89 11.92 15.46 18.43
CA GLU A 89 12.63 14.25 18.03
C GLU A 89 12.61 14.08 16.51
N GLY A 90 11.43 14.23 15.88
CA GLY A 90 11.29 14.24 14.42
C GLY A 90 12.14 15.32 13.76
N ARG A 91 12.19 16.52 14.34
CA ARG A 91 13.06 17.60 13.88
C ARG A 91 14.55 17.22 13.96
N ARG A 92 15.01 16.67 15.09
CA ARG A 92 16.40 16.20 15.23
C ARG A 92 16.75 15.12 14.21
N ALA A 93 15.82 14.20 13.94
CA ALA A 93 16.01 13.16 12.92
C ALA A 93 16.14 13.77 11.51
N ALA A 94 15.30 14.72 11.15
CA ALA A 94 15.35 15.43 9.87
C ALA A 94 16.67 16.20 9.71
N GLU A 95 17.11 16.93 10.73
CA GLU A 95 18.38 17.66 10.72
C GLU A 95 19.59 16.72 10.63
N ALA A 96 19.57 15.59 11.34
CA ALA A 96 20.62 14.59 11.26
C ALA A 96 20.71 13.97 9.85
N ALA A 97 19.58 13.66 9.24
CA ALA A 97 19.55 13.16 7.86
C ALA A 97 20.06 14.22 6.86
N ARG A 98 19.64 15.48 6.99
CA ARG A 98 20.13 16.61 6.16
C ARG A 98 21.65 16.81 6.30
N THR A 99 22.18 16.71 7.50
CA THR A 99 23.63 16.87 7.75
C THR A 99 24.46 15.78 7.06
N ARG A 100 23.91 14.56 6.89
CA ARG A 100 24.56 13.49 6.12
C ARG A 100 24.60 13.75 4.61
N HIS A 101 23.75 14.64 4.10
CA HIS A 101 23.60 14.96 2.68
C HIS A 101 23.62 16.49 2.45
N PRO A 102 24.75 17.19 2.67
CA PRO A 102 24.81 18.65 2.70
C PRO A 102 24.54 19.30 1.34
N LEU A 103 24.61 18.54 0.24
CA LEU A 103 24.31 19.03 -1.13
C LEU A 103 22.83 18.85 -1.50
N ALA A 104 22.04 18.11 -0.71
CA ALA A 104 20.64 17.92 -1.00
C ALA A 104 19.82 19.20 -0.74
N ARG A 105 18.85 19.47 -1.59
CA ARG A 105 17.95 20.63 -1.48
C ARG A 105 16.79 20.29 -0.53
N VAL A 106 17.04 20.42 0.77
CA VAL A 106 16.06 20.05 1.83
C VAL A 106 15.54 21.30 2.53
N SER A 107 14.23 21.42 2.60
CA SER A 107 13.52 22.39 3.44
C SER A 107 12.75 21.66 4.54
N ILE A 108 12.98 22.03 5.79
CA ILE A 108 12.21 21.53 6.94
C ILE A 108 11.16 22.58 7.27
N VAL A 109 9.91 22.15 7.26
CA VAL A 109 8.73 23.00 7.46
C VAL A 109 8.10 22.65 8.80
N ASP A 110 8.01 23.62 9.68
CA ASP A 110 7.30 23.48 10.95
C ASP A 110 5.78 23.53 10.69
N CYS A 111 5.09 22.53 11.18
CA CYS A 111 3.65 22.41 11.07
C CYS A 111 3.00 22.70 12.42
N PRO A 112 2.11 23.69 12.50
CA PRO A 112 1.36 23.96 13.73
C PRO A 112 0.44 22.78 14.06
N PRO A 113 -0.09 22.71 15.29
CA PRO A 113 -1.01 21.66 15.69
C PRO A 113 -2.18 21.51 14.71
N CYS A 114 -2.47 20.25 14.35
CA CYS A 114 -3.56 19.95 13.42
C CYS A 114 -4.90 20.36 14.01
N PRO A 115 -5.74 21.12 13.28
CA PRO A 115 -7.08 21.49 13.73
C PRO A 115 -7.95 20.25 14.00
N SER A 116 -8.83 20.36 15.00
CA SER A 116 -9.78 19.28 15.31
C SER A 116 -10.65 18.94 14.09
N GLY A 117 -10.85 17.64 13.85
CA GLY A 117 -11.62 17.15 12.70
C GLY A 117 -10.90 17.21 11.36
N ALA A 118 -9.64 17.63 11.32
CA ALA A 118 -8.80 17.56 10.12
C ALA A 118 -7.95 16.28 10.09
N GLY A 119 -7.65 15.78 8.90
CA GLY A 119 -6.71 14.69 8.70
C GLY A 119 -5.26 15.16 8.90
N PRO A 120 -4.49 14.64 9.88
CA PRO A 120 -3.18 15.20 10.22
C PRO A 120 -2.18 15.23 9.04
N LYS A 121 -2.13 14.17 8.22
CA LYS A 121 -1.26 14.13 7.04
C LYS A 121 -1.74 15.10 5.96
N THR A 122 -3.05 15.14 5.69
CA THR A 122 -3.64 16.07 4.71
C THR A 122 -3.42 17.53 5.13
N PHE A 123 -3.49 17.84 6.43
CA PHE A 123 -3.18 19.17 6.94
C PHE A 123 -1.72 19.57 6.67
N LYS A 124 -0.76 18.69 6.93
CA LYS A 124 0.65 18.93 6.58
C LYS A 124 0.83 19.13 5.07
N LEU A 125 0.19 18.31 4.24
CA LEU A 125 0.24 18.46 2.78
C LEU A 125 -0.36 19.81 2.30
N LEU A 126 -1.43 20.28 2.94
CA LEU A 126 -2.00 21.61 2.67
C LEU A 126 -1.00 22.74 2.99
N LEU A 127 -0.24 22.62 4.07
CA LEU A 127 0.80 23.60 4.41
C LEU A 127 1.98 23.57 3.41
N ALA A 128 2.27 22.39 2.85
CA ALA A 128 3.30 22.24 1.83
C ALA A 128 2.89 22.79 0.46
N GLU A 129 1.59 22.91 0.17
CA GLU A 129 1.06 23.24 -1.17
C GLU A 129 1.66 24.53 -1.74
N SER A 130 1.78 25.59 -0.94
CA SER A 130 2.35 26.87 -1.35
C SER A 130 3.87 26.83 -1.63
N ARG A 131 4.54 25.73 -1.28
CA ARG A 131 5.98 25.50 -1.49
C ARG A 131 6.28 24.53 -2.62
N LEU A 132 5.23 24.06 -3.31
CA LEU A 132 5.38 23.19 -4.48
C LEU A 132 5.68 24.06 -5.72
N GLU A 133 6.96 24.29 -5.98
CA GLU A 133 7.42 25.13 -7.10
C GLU A 133 7.67 24.32 -8.38
N THR A 134 7.75 23.00 -8.29
CA THR A 134 8.05 22.08 -9.39
C THR A 134 6.79 21.62 -10.12
N ASP A 135 6.94 21.05 -11.33
CA ASP A 135 5.83 20.56 -12.17
C ASP A 135 5.09 19.38 -11.58
N ALA A 136 5.77 18.60 -10.74
CA ALA A 136 5.21 17.46 -10.03
C ALA A 136 5.71 17.37 -8.59
N PHE A 137 4.98 16.66 -7.77
CA PHE A 137 5.41 16.30 -6.43
C PHE A 137 5.13 14.83 -6.16
N ALA A 138 5.92 14.23 -5.27
CA ALA A 138 5.71 12.89 -4.75
C ALA A 138 5.53 12.97 -3.24
N VAL A 139 4.47 12.33 -2.73
CA VAL A 139 4.28 12.12 -1.30
C VAL A 139 4.87 10.75 -0.95
N VAL A 140 5.76 10.72 0.02
CA VAL A 140 6.45 9.52 0.50
C VAL A 140 6.29 9.46 2.01
N ASP A 141 5.84 8.33 2.55
CA ASP A 141 5.77 8.15 4.00
C ASP A 141 7.18 8.08 4.62
N ASP A 142 7.30 8.49 5.85
CA ASP A 142 8.56 8.60 6.58
C ASP A 142 9.19 7.25 6.97
N ASP A 143 8.44 6.15 6.83
CA ASP A 143 8.91 4.76 6.94
C ASP A 143 9.19 4.08 5.59
N THR A 144 9.08 4.84 4.48
CA THR A 144 9.19 4.33 3.11
C THR A 144 10.50 4.71 2.45
N ARG A 145 11.22 3.70 1.98
CA ARG A 145 12.45 3.83 1.20
C ARG A 145 12.13 3.72 -0.27
N VAL A 146 12.14 4.83 -0.97
CA VAL A 146 12.06 4.86 -2.43
C VAL A 146 13.39 4.47 -3.05
N THR A 147 13.38 3.97 -4.29
CA THR A 147 14.60 3.72 -5.08
C THR A 147 14.65 4.66 -6.27
N PRO A 148 15.83 4.91 -6.88
CA PRO A 148 15.90 5.71 -8.11
C PRO A 148 14.98 5.18 -9.21
N GLU A 149 14.87 3.85 -9.36
CA GLU A 149 13.97 3.20 -10.32
C GLU A 149 12.50 3.42 -9.92
N GLY A 150 12.20 3.43 -8.61
CA GLY A 150 10.88 3.74 -8.08
C GLY A 150 10.45 5.17 -8.37
N VAL A 151 11.35 6.13 -8.18
CA VAL A 151 11.12 7.55 -8.54
C VAL A 151 10.91 7.69 -10.04
N ALA A 152 11.77 7.09 -10.86
CA ALA A 152 11.62 7.11 -12.32
C ALA A 152 10.29 6.49 -12.77
N ALA A 153 9.87 5.37 -12.16
CA ALA A 153 8.60 4.72 -12.49
C ALA A 153 7.38 5.58 -12.14
N LEU A 154 7.45 6.35 -11.03
CA LEU A 154 6.40 7.32 -10.68
C LEU A 154 6.32 8.44 -11.72
N LEU A 155 7.46 9.03 -12.10
CA LEU A 155 7.53 10.08 -13.11
C LEU A 155 7.07 9.59 -14.49
N ASP A 156 7.47 8.39 -14.89
CA ASP A 156 6.98 7.76 -16.13
C ASP A 156 5.46 7.56 -16.10
N GLY A 157 4.91 7.15 -14.94
CA GLY A 157 3.46 7.01 -14.77
C GLY A 157 2.71 8.31 -15.02
N LEU A 158 3.27 9.46 -14.67
CA LEU A 158 2.68 10.78 -14.93
C LEU A 158 2.64 11.16 -16.42
N ARG A 159 3.30 10.41 -17.30
CA ARG A 159 3.16 10.60 -18.76
C ARG A 159 1.85 10.03 -19.31
N ILE A 160 1.22 9.13 -18.58
CA ILE A 160 0.02 8.36 -18.99
C ILE A 160 -1.15 8.47 -18.03
N ALA A 161 -0.98 9.19 -16.90
CA ALA A 161 -1.98 9.32 -15.85
C ALA A 161 -1.82 10.65 -15.09
N ASP A 162 -2.86 11.02 -14.32
CA ASP A 162 -2.87 12.20 -13.47
C ASP A 162 -2.12 11.97 -12.15
N VAL A 163 -2.14 10.74 -11.67
CA VAL A 163 -1.44 10.28 -10.45
C VAL A 163 -0.78 8.93 -10.74
N SER A 164 0.42 8.75 -10.21
CA SER A 164 1.14 7.48 -10.26
C SER A 164 1.44 7.00 -8.84
N THR A 165 1.24 5.70 -8.55
CA THR A 165 1.45 5.13 -7.22
C THR A 165 2.36 3.92 -7.26
N GLY A 166 3.20 3.77 -6.21
CA GLY A 166 4.15 2.67 -6.08
C GLY A 166 3.49 1.34 -5.66
N LEU A 167 4.26 0.26 -5.71
CA LEU A 167 3.85 -1.06 -5.25
C LEU A 167 4.43 -1.33 -3.86
N PRO A 168 3.60 -1.57 -2.82
CA PRO A 168 4.12 -1.83 -1.48
C PRO A 168 4.95 -3.11 -1.40
N CYS A 169 6.13 -2.99 -0.79
CA CYS A 169 7.00 -4.10 -0.49
C CYS A 169 7.60 -3.91 0.91
N TYR A 170 7.35 -4.82 1.83
CA TYR A 170 7.80 -4.67 3.21
C TYR A 170 9.13 -5.39 3.44
N ALA A 171 10.10 -4.68 3.98
CA ALA A 171 11.29 -5.30 4.55
C ALA A 171 10.89 -5.95 5.88
N PRO A 172 11.21 -7.25 6.08
CA PRO A 172 10.88 -7.91 7.34
C PRO A 172 11.69 -7.29 8.48
N GLY A 173 10.99 -6.69 9.45
CA GLY A 173 11.58 -6.19 10.69
C GLY A 173 11.89 -7.34 11.69
N PRO A 174 12.48 -7.02 12.84
CA PRO A 174 12.75 -8.00 13.89
C PRO A 174 11.46 -8.58 14.47
N GLY A 175 11.52 -9.82 14.93
CA GLY A 175 10.44 -10.50 15.61
C GLY A 175 9.39 -11.13 14.68
N PRO A 176 8.53 -12.02 15.23
CA PRO A 176 7.59 -12.82 14.43
C PRO A 176 6.46 -11.98 13.84
N TRP A 177 6.01 -10.95 14.54
CA TRP A 177 4.88 -10.11 14.09
C TRP A 177 5.26 -9.17 12.95
N SER A 178 6.49 -8.61 12.97
CA SER A 178 7.03 -7.85 11.84
C SER A 178 7.18 -8.72 10.62
N ARG A 179 7.68 -9.97 10.79
CA ARG A 179 7.82 -10.93 9.70
C ARG A 179 6.47 -11.36 9.12
N LEU A 180 5.48 -11.62 9.97
CA LEU A 180 4.13 -11.97 9.53
C LEU A 180 3.47 -10.83 8.74
N LEU A 181 3.59 -9.58 9.24
CA LEU A 181 3.08 -8.41 8.54
C LEU A 181 3.74 -8.23 7.17
N ALA A 182 5.07 -8.27 7.13
CA ALA A 182 5.83 -8.14 5.89
C ALA A 182 5.47 -9.25 4.89
N GLN A 183 5.33 -10.50 5.35
CA GLN A 183 4.91 -11.61 4.50
C GLN A 183 3.52 -11.40 3.92
N PHE A 184 2.56 -10.97 4.76
CA PHE A 184 1.20 -10.67 4.32
C PHE A 184 1.21 -9.60 3.21
N VAL A 185 1.90 -8.47 3.41
CA VAL A 185 1.95 -7.40 2.40
C VAL A 185 2.64 -7.88 1.13
N ASN A 186 3.78 -8.54 1.23
CA ASN A 186 4.56 -8.99 0.07
C ASN A 186 3.83 -10.04 -0.76
N ASP A 187 3.01 -10.88 -0.14
CA ASP A 187 2.17 -11.85 -0.86
C ASP A 187 0.96 -11.20 -1.53
N GLN A 188 0.36 -10.21 -0.85
CA GLN A 188 -0.90 -9.65 -1.31
C GLN A 188 -0.73 -8.45 -2.25
N SER A 189 0.30 -7.63 -2.10
CA SER A 189 0.42 -6.39 -2.86
C SER A 189 0.42 -6.62 -4.37
N ILE A 190 1.26 -7.53 -4.86
CA ILE A 190 1.38 -7.87 -6.29
C ILE A 190 0.07 -8.46 -6.83
N LEU A 191 -0.53 -9.38 -6.06
CA LEU A 191 -1.75 -10.10 -6.42
C LEU A 191 -3.04 -9.32 -6.08
N THR A 192 -2.92 -8.06 -5.68
CA THR A 192 -4.03 -7.14 -5.39
C THR A 192 -4.03 -5.96 -6.34
N TYR A 193 -2.98 -5.13 -6.26
CA TYR A 193 -2.95 -3.86 -6.96
C TYR A 193 -2.81 -4.02 -8.47
N LEU A 194 -1.94 -4.92 -8.93
CA LEU A 194 -1.75 -5.14 -10.36
C LEU A 194 -2.97 -5.81 -11.03
N PRO A 195 -3.58 -6.89 -10.48
CA PRO A 195 -4.80 -7.45 -11.05
C PRO A 195 -5.95 -6.46 -11.13
N THR A 196 -6.15 -5.62 -10.11
CA THR A 196 -7.20 -4.59 -10.14
C THR A 196 -6.94 -3.55 -11.21
N ALA A 197 -5.69 -3.14 -11.42
CA ALA A 197 -5.30 -2.24 -12.50
C ALA A 197 -5.48 -2.86 -13.90
N ALA A 198 -5.40 -4.19 -14.03
CA ALA A 198 -5.63 -4.88 -15.30
C ALA A 198 -7.10 -4.86 -15.76
N VAL A 199 -8.05 -4.78 -14.82
CA VAL A 199 -9.51 -4.79 -15.10
C VAL A 199 -10.07 -3.38 -15.33
N GLY A 200 -9.21 -2.37 -15.41
CA GLY A 200 -9.59 -0.98 -15.61
C GLY A 200 -8.41 -0.05 -15.32
N SER A 201 -8.66 1.07 -14.66
CA SER A 201 -7.61 1.89 -14.01
C SER A 201 -7.48 1.49 -12.55
N ALA A 202 -6.33 1.81 -11.93
CA ALA A 202 -6.19 1.68 -10.49
C ALA A 202 -7.27 2.52 -9.78
N ARG A 203 -7.84 1.97 -8.71
CA ARG A 203 -8.96 2.58 -7.99
C ARG A 203 -8.57 3.18 -6.65
N VAL A 204 -7.41 2.81 -6.17
CA VAL A 204 -6.82 3.27 -4.90
C VAL A 204 -5.38 3.70 -5.14
N LEU A 205 -4.86 4.53 -4.25
CA LEU A 205 -3.44 4.84 -4.14
C LEU A 205 -2.83 4.03 -3.00
N ASN A 206 -1.55 3.78 -3.09
CA ASN A 206 -0.77 3.31 -1.96
C ASN A 206 -0.26 4.53 -1.20
N GLY A 207 -0.80 4.76 -0.01
CA GLY A 207 -0.54 5.95 0.81
C GLY A 207 0.93 6.18 1.11
N MET A 208 1.75 5.11 1.07
CA MET A 208 3.18 5.20 1.32
C MET A 208 3.97 5.91 0.22
N THR A 209 3.52 5.84 -1.05
CA THR A 209 4.23 6.51 -2.15
C THR A 209 3.32 6.72 -3.35
N TRP A 210 3.16 7.97 -3.72
CA TRP A 210 2.46 8.37 -4.93
C TRP A 210 2.99 9.72 -5.44
N ALA A 211 2.86 9.97 -6.73
CA ALA A 211 3.23 11.24 -7.35
C ALA A 211 2.08 11.81 -8.16
N MET A 212 2.00 13.14 -8.24
CA MET A 212 0.97 13.88 -8.96
C MET A 212 1.59 15.11 -9.66
N ARG A 213 1.03 15.50 -10.80
CA ARG A 213 1.34 16.81 -11.40
C ARG A 213 0.73 17.92 -10.56
N ARG A 214 1.46 19.04 -10.38
CA ARG A 214 0.93 20.22 -9.70
C ARG A 214 -0.36 20.72 -10.35
N SER A 215 -0.42 20.76 -11.68
CA SER A 215 -1.63 21.15 -12.43
C SER A 215 -2.83 20.23 -12.16
N THR A 216 -2.61 18.96 -11.84
CA THR A 216 -3.68 18.05 -11.40
C THR A 216 -4.19 18.46 -10.03
N LEU A 217 -3.30 18.72 -9.06
CA LEU A 217 -3.69 19.20 -7.73
C LEU A 217 -4.49 20.51 -7.81
N GLU A 218 -4.04 21.46 -8.63
CA GLU A 218 -4.72 22.73 -8.88
C GLU A 218 -6.15 22.52 -9.43
N ARG A 219 -6.33 21.62 -10.40
CA ARG A 219 -7.65 21.25 -10.93
C ARG A 219 -8.57 20.61 -9.89
N LEU A 220 -8.01 19.93 -8.89
CA LEU A 220 -8.77 19.35 -7.77
C LEU A 220 -9.11 20.36 -6.67
N GLY A 221 -8.63 21.61 -6.77
CA GLY A 221 -8.81 22.67 -5.76
C GLY A 221 -7.83 22.58 -4.59
N GLY A 222 -6.68 21.94 -4.79
CA GLY A 222 -5.64 21.75 -3.78
C GLY A 222 -5.97 20.64 -2.77
N PHE A 223 -5.28 20.65 -1.64
CA PHE A 223 -5.55 19.73 -0.52
C PHE A 223 -6.68 20.19 0.38
N ARG A 224 -7.12 21.45 0.28
CA ARG A 224 -8.18 22.01 1.14
C ARG A 224 -9.50 21.22 1.10
N PRO A 225 -10.03 20.78 -0.06
CA PRO A 225 -11.24 19.96 -0.12
C PRO A 225 -11.10 18.58 0.55
N LEU A 226 -9.87 18.11 0.73
CA LEU A 226 -9.56 16.80 1.30
C LEU A 226 -9.26 16.84 2.81
N LEU A 227 -9.21 18.03 3.41
CA LEU A 227 -8.73 18.26 4.77
C LEU A 227 -9.49 17.46 5.84
N HIS A 228 -10.79 17.29 5.65
CA HIS A 228 -11.68 16.60 6.60
C HIS A 228 -11.92 15.13 6.23
N LEU A 229 -11.02 14.53 5.43
CA LEU A 229 -11.06 13.11 5.06
C LEU A 229 -9.98 12.35 5.82
N LEU A 230 -10.35 11.21 6.42
CA LEU A 230 -9.47 10.50 7.33
C LEU A 230 -8.32 9.79 6.59
N ALA A 231 -8.64 8.98 5.58
CA ALA A 231 -7.65 8.28 4.74
C ALA A 231 -7.29 9.18 3.55
N ASP A 232 -6.11 9.79 3.61
CA ASP A 232 -5.61 10.74 2.61
C ASP A 232 -5.46 10.12 1.21
N ASP A 233 -4.92 8.93 1.12
CA ASP A 233 -4.73 8.19 -0.12
C ASP A 233 -6.06 7.84 -0.81
N LEU A 234 -7.05 7.38 -0.03
CA LEU A 234 -8.41 7.13 -0.53
C LEU A 234 -9.08 8.44 -0.95
N ALA A 235 -8.87 9.54 -0.22
CA ALA A 235 -9.39 10.85 -0.53
C ALA A 235 -8.86 11.36 -1.88
N VAL A 236 -7.54 11.32 -2.08
CA VAL A 236 -6.88 11.70 -3.33
C VAL A 236 -7.34 10.81 -4.49
N ALA A 237 -7.36 9.48 -4.30
CA ALA A 237 -7.81 8.54 -5.33
C ALA A 237 -9.27 8.82 -5.75
N THR A 238 -10.14 9.10 -4.78
CA THR A 238 -11.55 9.41 -5.05
C THR A 238 -11.69 10.74 -5.78
N ALA A 239 -10.99 11.79 -5.35
CA ALA A 239 -11.03 13.11 -6.00
C ALA A 239 -10.56 13.04 -7.47
N VAL A 240 -9.44 12.38 -7.73
CA VAL A 240 -8.92 12.18 -9.09
C VAL A 240 -9.94 11.44 -9.97
N ARG A 241 -10.48 10.34 -9.49
CA ARG A 241 -11.45 9.53 -10.24
C ARG A 241 -12.77 10.28 -10.50
N THR A 242 -13.26 11.03 -9.50
CA THR A 242 -14.47 11.83 -9.63
C THR A 242 -14.31 12.96 -10.65
N ALA A 243 -13.11 13.50 -10.76
CA ALA A 243 -12.74 14.48 -11.79
C ALA A 243 -12.47 13.86 -13.18
N GLY A 244 -12.71 12.55 -13.35
CA GLY A 244 -12.45 11.82 -14.62
C GLY A 244 -10.97 11.51 -14.86
N GLY A 245 -10.11 11.74 -13.87
CA GLY A 245 -8.68 11.48 -13.98
C GLY A 245 -8.32 9.99 -13.87
N VAL A 246 -7.09 9.69 -14.25
CA VAL A 246 -6.53 8.33 -14.32
C VAL A 246 -5.44 8.14 -13.27
N ILE A 247 -5.44 6.97 -12.63
CA ILE A 247 -4.40 6.54 -11.69
C ILE A 247 -3.56 5.45 -12.36
N ASP A 248 -2.25 5.63 -12.41
CA ASP A 248 -1.29 4.61 -12.84
C ASP A 248 -0.77 3.84 -11.63
N GLN A 249 -0.91 2.51 -11.64
CA GLN A 249 -0.27 1.61 -10.70
C GLN A 249 1.04 1.14 -11.31
N THR A 250 2.16 1.57 -10.73
CA THR A 250 3.49 1.09 -11.17
C THR A 250 3.75 -0.34 -10.71
N ASP A 251 4.66 -1.01 -11.41
CA ASP A 251 5.23 -2.29 -10.99
C ASP A 251 6.53 -2.13 -10.17
N ALA A 252 6.95 -0.90 -9.91
CA ALA A 252 8.13 -0.60 -9.11
C ALA A 252 7.85 -0.71 -7.60
N ALA A 253 8.65 -1.54 -6.93
CA ALA A 253 8.54 -1.75 -5.49
C ALA A 253 8.99 -0.52 -4.70
N GLN A 254 8.22 -0.17 -3.67
CA GLN A 254 8.58 0.81 -2.65
C GLN A 254 8.72 0.09 -1.32
N TYR A 255 9.84 0.26 -0.66
CA TYR A 255 10.21 -0.57 0.48
C TYR A 255 9.83 0.13 1.80
N VAL A 256 8.93 -0.50 2.55
CA VAL A 256 8.52 -0.03 3.88
C VAL A 256 9.26 -0.82 4.95
N SER A 257 9.77 -0.12 5.95
CA SER A 257 10.41 -0.73 7.13
C SER A 257 9.57 -0.41 8.35
N THR A 258 8.75 -1.36 8.78
CA THR A 258 7.89 -1.18 9.95
C THR A 258 8.22 -2.22 11.03
N THR A 259 8.47 -1.76 12.25
CA THR A 259 8.66 -2.63 13.41
C THR A 259 7.32 -2.88 14.11
N VAL A 260 6.97 -4.16 14.25
CA VAL A 260 5.76 -4.61 14.96
C VAL A 260 6.19 -5.41 16.19
N PRO A 261 6.19 -4.78 17.38
CA PRO A 261 6.78 -5.39 18.57
C PRO A 261 5.99 -6.59 19.10
N ASP A 262 4.66 -6.57 18.95
CA ASP A 262 3.78 -7.58 19.55
C ASP A 262 2.51 -7.86 18.74
N SER A 263 1.72 -8.84 19.19
CA SER A 263 0.46 -9.25 18.57
C SER A 263 -0.62 -8.17 18.63
N ARG A 264 -0.59 -7.30 19.64
CA ARG A 264 -1.55 -6.20 19.78
C ARG A 264 -1.34 -5.19 18.65
N ARG A 265 -0.08 -4.76 18.46
CA ARG A 265 0.26 -3.82 17.37
C ARG A 265 -0.02 -4.40 15.99
N TYR A 266 0.26 -5.69 15.78
CA TYR A 266 -0.09 -6.41 14.56
C TYR A 266 -1.60 -6.33 14.28
N ARG A 267 -2.44 -6.68 15.28
CA ARG A 267 -3.90 -6.64 15.13
C ARG A 267 -4.43 -5.23 14.90
N GLU A 268 -3.90 -4.22 15.57
CA GLU A 268 -4.28 -2.81 15.37
C GLU A 268 -4.01 -2.36 13.94
N LEU A 269 -2.83 -2.71 13.39
CA LEU A 269 -2.47 -2.38 12.00
C LEU A 269 -3.37 -3.10 11.00
N MET A 270 -3.53 -4.42 11.14
CA MET A 270 -4.38 -5.22 10.26
C MET A 270 -5.83 -4.76 10.32
N HIS A 271 -6.36 -4.49 11.52
CA HIS A 271 -7.71 -3.99 11.71
C HIS A 271 -7.92 -2.65 11.00
N ARG A 272 -7.03 -1.69 11.19
CA ARG A 272 -7.09 -0.38 10.51
C ARG A 272 -7.09 -0.54 9.00
N TRP A 273 -6.22 -1.39 8.44
CA TRP A 273 -6.17 -1.62 7.00
C TRP A 273 -7.46 -2.27 6.48
N MET A 274 -8.06 -3.19 7.22
CA MET A 274 -9.33 -3.80 6.81
C MET A 274 -10.50 -2.82 6.89
N VAL A 275 -10.52 -1.91 7.87
CA VAL A 275 -11.50 -0.81 7.93
C VAL A 275 -11.35 0.09 6.70
N PHE A 276 -10.14 0.51 6.35
CA PHE A 276 -9.90 1.35 5.16
C PHE A 276 -10.20 0.63 3.85
N ALA A 277 -9.87 -0.66 3.73
CA ALA A 277 -10.29 -1.49 2.60
C ALA A 277 -11.83 -1.55 2.48
N GLY A 278 -12.53 -1.66 3.61
CA GLY A 278 -13.99 -1.58 3.66
C GLY A 278 -14.53 -0.23 3.18
N LEU A 279 -13.88 0.89 3.55
CA LEU A 279 -14.26 2.23 3.04
C LEU A 279 -14.05 2.33 1.52
N ALA A 280 -12.91 1.87 1.02
CA ALA A 280 -12.62 1.87 -0.41
C ALA A 280 -13.68 1.06 -1.20
N LEU A 281 -14.08 -0.10 -0.68
CA LEU A 281 -15.11 -0.94 -1.31
C LEU A 281 -16.50 -0.31 -1.29
N ARG A 282 -16.85 0.49 -0.27
CA ARG A 282 -18.18 1.14 -0.20
C ARG A 282 -18.43 2.11 -1.34
N GLY A 283 -17.39 2.78 -1.83
CA GLY A 283 -17.46 3.69 -2.97
C GLY A 283 -17.59 2.99 -4.34
N GLU A 284 -17.53 1.64 -4.37
CA GLU A 284 -17.50 0.87 -5.62
C GLU A 284 -18.88 0.27 -5.97
N THR A 285 -19.06 -0.10 -7.26
CA THR A 285 -20.27 -0.78 -7.73
C THR A 285 -20.47 -2.14 -7.06
N PRO A 286 -21.71 -2.64 -6.90
CA PRO A 286 -21.97 -3.94 -6.27
C PRO A 286 -21.20 -5.10 -6.93
N GLY A 287 -21.13 -5.11 -8.28
CA GLY A 287 -20.37 -6.14 -9.02
C GLY A 287 -18.88 -6.10 -8.74
N TRP A 288 -18.29 -4.91 -8.69
CA TRP A 288 -16.88 -4.74 -8.32
C TRP A 288 -16.61 -5.21 -6.89
N ARG A 289 -17.44 -4.79 -5.93
CA ARG A 289 -17.35 -5.24 -4.53
C ARG A 289 -17.38 -6.75 -4.41
N ALA A 290 -18.38 -7.39 -5.06
CA ALA A 290 -18.51 -8.84 -5.06
C ALA A 290 -17.28 -9.53 -5.67
N GLY A 291 -16.76 -9.01 -6.78
CA GLY A 291 -15.55 -9.53 -7.43
C GLY A 291 -14.32 -9.45 -6.53
N VAL A 292 -14.09 -8.31 -5.87
CA VAL A 292 -12.97 -8.12 -4.94
C VAL A 292 -13.12 -9.03 -3.73
N VAL A 293 -14.29 -9.06 -3.08
CA VAL A 293 -14.54 -9.94 -1.93
C VAL A 293 -14.31 -11.40 -2.31
N ALA A 294 -14.82 -11.84 -3.47
CA ALA A 294 -14.60 -13.20 -3.95
C ALA A 294 -13.13 -13.51 -4.20
N ALA A 295 -12.38 -12.59 -4.81
CA ALA A 295 -10.95 -12.75 -5.10
C ALA A 295 -10.07 -12.93 -3.84
N TYR A 296 -10.57 -12.53 -2.69
CA TYR A 296 -9.85 -12.68 -1.40
C TYR A 296 -10.47 -13.73 -0.49
N ALA A 297 -11.78 -13.78 -0.37
CA ALA A 297 -12.46 -14.71 0.53
C ALA A 297 -12.42 -16.15 0.01
N LEU A 298 -12.58 -16.36 -1.30
CA LEU A 298 -12.59 -17.70 -1.88
C LEU A 298 -11.26 -18.45 -1.70
N PRO A 299 -10.08 -17.87 -2.01
CA PRO A 299 -8.81 -18.56 -1.78
C PRO A 299 -8.63 -18.95 -0.31
N ALA A 300 -8.86 -18.03 0.61
CA ALA A 300 -8.73 -18.33 2.04
C ALA A 300 -9.70 -19.44 2.49
N ALA A 301 -10.95 -19.42 2.02
CA ALA A 301 -11.94 -20.46 2.32
C ALA A 301 -11.53 -21.82 1.71
N MET A 302 -11.08 -21.84 0.46
CA MET A 302 -10.62 -23.06 -0.21
C MET A 302 -9.38 -23.67 0.49
N LEU A 303 -8.43 -22.82 0.88
CA LEU A 303 -7.26 -23.26 1.64
C LEU A 303 -7.68 -23.82 3.01
N GLY A 304 -8.63 -23.18 3.71
CA GLY A 304 -9.20 -23.67 4.95
C GLY A 304 -9.88 -25.02 4.78
N VAL A 305 -10.65 -25.22 3.69
CA VAL A 305 -11.28 -26.53 3.36
C VAL A 305 -10.22 -27.59 3.12
N LEU A 306 -9.15 -27.28 2.36
CA LEU A 306 -8.05 -28.22 2.12
C LEU A 306 -7.37 -28.67 3.41
N VAL A 307 -7.01 -27.72 4.27
CA VAL A 307 -6.40 -27.98 5.58
C VAL A 307 -7.35 -28.80 6.44
N GLY A 308 -8.63 -28.42 6.52
CA GLY A 308 -9.64 -29.13 7.30
C GLY A 308 -9.87 -30.57 6.81
N CYS A 309 -9.93 -30.80 5.48
CA CYS A 309 -10.05 -32.13 4.91
C CYS A 309 -8.85 -33.04 5.24
N CYS A 310 -7.63 -32.47 5.23
CA CYS A 310 -6.43 -33.21 5.60
C CYS A 310 -6.38 -33.51 7.09
N ALA A 311 -6.73 -32.53 7.95
CA ALA A 311 -6.76 -32.71 9.41
C ALA A 311 -7.79 -33.75 9.85
N ALA A 312 -8.98 -33.75 9.23
CA ALA A 312 -10.04 -34.68 9.56
C ALA A 312 -9.71 -36.14 9.16
N ARG A 313 -9.10 -36.36 8.00
CA ARG A 313 -8.69 -37.68 7.52
C ARG A 313 -7.61 -37.53 6.43
N PRO A 314 -6.35 -37.73 6.76
CA PRO A 314 -5.25 -37.63 5.78
C PRO A 314 -5.27 -38.87 4.85
N THR A 315 -5.74 -38.67 3.62
CA THR A 315 -5.54 -39.64 2.53
C THR A 315 -4.44 -39.14 1.61
N THR A 316 -3.79 -40.05 0.86
CA THR A 316 -2.76 -39.68 -0.12
C THR A 316 -3.26 -38.60 -1.10
N ALA A 317 -4.49 -38.72 -1.56
CA ALA A 317 -5.10 -37.76 -2.47
C ALA A 317 -5.26 -36.34 -1.83
N ARG A 318 -5.70 -36.26 -0.58
CA ARG A 318 -5.87 -34.97 0.12
C ARG A 318 -4.52 -34.31 0.43
N VAL A 319 -3.57 -35.12 0.92
CA VAL A 319 -2.21 -34.64 1.21
C VAL A 319 -1.54 -34.16 -0.08
N ALA A 320 -1.65 -34.92 -1.17
CA ALA A 320 -1.12 -34.51 -2.47
C ALA A 320 -1.79 -33.22 -2.99
N ALA A 321 -3.11 -33.08 -2.85
CA ALA A 321 -3.84 -31.86 -3.21
C ALA A 321 -3.36 -30.64 -2.39
N LEU A 322 -3.22 -30.78 -1.07
CA LEU A 322 -2.73 -29.69 -0.20
C LEU A 322 -1.28 -29.33 -0.55
N VAL A 323 -0.37 -30.31 -0.58
CA VAL A 323 1.04 -30.08 -0.88
C VAL A 323 1.22 -29.45 -2.27
N GLY A 324 0.53 -29.97 -3.29
CA GLY A 324 0.56 -29.42 -4.65
C GLY A 324 0.08 -27.97 -4.70
N THR A 325 -1.01 -27.65 -3.97
CA THR A 325 -1.53 -26.28 -3.85
C THR A 325 -0.51 -25.36 -3.17
N LEU A 326 0.10 -25.78 -2.07
CA LEU A 326 1.09 -24.97 -1.34
C LEU A 326 2.37 -24.75 -2.16
N VAL A 327 2.83 -25.79 -2.89
CA VAL A 327 4.00 -25.66 -3.78
C VAL A 327 3.70 -24.69 -4.93
N LEU A 328 2.55 -24.84 -5.60
CA LEU A 328 2.14 -23.93 -6.67
C LEU A 328 2.02 -22.49 -6.15
N ARG A 329 1.37 -22.31 -5.01
CA ARG A 329 1.22 -21.00 -4.36
C ARG A 329 2.58 -20.35 -4.09
N SER A 330 3.47 -21.07 -3.44
CA SER A 330 4.82 -20.57 -3.13
C SER A 330 5.61 -20.25 -4.39
N ALA A 331 5.53 -21.11 -5.42
CA ALA A 331 6.20 -20.88 -6.69
C ALA A 331 5.68 -19.61 -7.40
N VAL A 332 4.36 -19.42 -7.46
CA VAL A 332 3.76 -18.24 -8.09
C VAL A 332 4.16 -16.97 -7.36
N ILE A 333 4.01 -16.92 -6.03
CA ILE A 333 4.31 -15.73 -5.22
C ILE A 333 5.81 -15.41 -5.28
N ALA A 334 6.68 -16.39 -5.04
CA ALA A 334 8.12 -16.19 -5.06
C ALA A 334 8.62 -15.76 -6.45
N SER A 335 8.05 -16.30 -7.53
CA SER A 335 8.37 -15.88 -8.89
C SER A 335 7.93 -14.44 -9.16
N ALA A 336 6.72 -14.07 -8.78
CA ALA A 336 6.21 -12.71 -8.92
C ALA A 336 7.07 -11.70 -8.13
N GLN A 337 7.40 -12.01 -6.88
CA GLN A 337 8.30 -11.18 -6.07
C GLN A 337 9.68 -11.06 -6.75
N ARG A 338 10.28 -12.17 -7.21
CA ARG A 338 11.61 -12.15 -7.86
C ARG A 338 11.62 -11.30 -9.13
N ILE A 339 10.56 -11.39 -9.94
CA ILE A 339 10.46 -10.63 -11.19
C ILE A 339 10.33 -9.13 -10.92
N LEU A 340 9.57 -8.73 -9.90
CA LEU A 340 9.25 -7.32 -9.65
C LEU A 340 10.25 -6.64 -8.70
N THR A 341 10.87 -7.38 -7.78
CA THR A 341 11.76 -6.83 -6.75
C THR A 341 13.19 -7.33 -6.83
N GLY A 342 13.50 -8.19 -7.79
CA GLY A 342 14.80 -8.85 -7.93
C GLY A 342 15.07 -9.96 -6.89
N ARG A 343 14.25 -10.08 -5.84
CA ARG A 343 14.43 -11.03 -4.74
C ARG A 343 13.09 -11.62 -4.30
N ALA A 344 13.05 -12.92 -4.06
CA ALA A 344 11.93 -13.54 -3.37
C ALA A 344 12.14 -13.50 -1.85
N ARG A 345 11.18 -12.91 -1.13
CA ARG A 345 11.13 -12.90 0.34
C ARG A 345 9.87 -13.65 0.76
N HIS A 346 9.88 -14.97 0.59
CA HIS A 346 8.72 -15.82 0.79
C HIS A 346 8.99 -16.88 1.86
N ASP A 347 8.23 -16.82 2.95
CA ASP A 347 8.16 -17.84 3.99
C ASP A 347 6.79 -18.52 3.86
N ALA A 348 6.80 -19.80 3.45
CA ALA A 348 5.57 -20.53 3.15
C ALA A 348 4.66 -20.68 4.37
N ALA A 349 5.20 -20.84 5.58
CA ALA A 349 4.39 -20.99 6.80
C ALA A 349 3.70 -19.67 7.18
N LEU A 350 4.45 -18.56 7.21
CA LEU A 350 3.88 -17.23 7.48
C LEU A 350 2.89 -16.81 6.40
N SER A 351 3.15 -17.16 5.16
CA SER A 351 2.30 -16.91 4.00
C SER A 351 0.94 -17.58 4.13
N VAL A 352 0.93 -18.87 4.49
CA VAL A 352 -0.31 -19.64 4.76
C VAL A 352 -1.05 -19.08 5.97
N ALA A 353 -0.33 -18.81 7.07
CA ALA A 353 -0.92 -18.23 8.27
C ALA A 353 -1.60 -16.87 7.97
N GLY A 354 -0.91 -15.98 7.25
CA GLY A 354 -1.45 -14.68 6.85
C GLY A 354 -2.74 -14.79 6.03
N GLU A 355 -2.81 -15.75 5.09
CA GLU A 355 -4.01 -15.95 4.28
C GLU A 355 -5.17 -16.54 5.09
N LEU A 356 -4.92 -17.51 5.96
CA LEU A 356 -5.96 -18.14 6.77
C LEU A 356 -6.57 -17.21 7.83
N VAL A 357 -5.79 -16.24 8.35
CA VAL A 357 -6.31 -15.27 9.34
C VAL A 357 -6.97 -14.04 8.69
N LEU A 358 -6.78 -13.81 7.39
CA LEU A 358 -7.32 -12.64 6.69
C LEU A 358 -8.87 -12.50 6.82
N PRO A 359 -9.68 -13.56 6.66
CA PRO A 359 -11.13 -13.46 6.85
C PRO A 359 -11.51 -13.00 8.26
N ALA A 360 -10.77 -13.43 9.29
CA ALA A 360 -11.03 -13.00 10.66
C ALA A 360 -10.73 -11.52 10.87
N HIS A 361 -9.65 -11.00 10.29
CA HIS A 361 -9.35 -9.56 10.31
C HIS A 361 -10.42 -8.74 9.61
N PHE A 362 -10.89 -9.20 8.45
CA PHE A 362 -11.94 -8.51 7.70
C PHE A 362 -13.29 -8.54 8.44
N ALA A 363 -13.67 -9.70 9.00
CA ALA A 363 -14.86 -9.82 9.85
C ALA A 363 -14.78 -8.90 11.07
N GLY A 364 -13.63 -8.84 11.75
CA GLY A 364 -13.41 -7.94 12.89
C GLY A 364 -13.62 -6.46 12.50
N ALA A 365 -13.13 -6.04 11.32
CA ALA A 365 -13.33 -4.69 10.83
C ALA A 365 -14.78 -4.36 10.45
N LEU A 366 -15.56 -5.36 10.02
CA LEU A 366 -17.00 -5.19 9.77
C LEU A 366 -17.82 -5.04 11.08
N LEU A 367 -17.36 -5.70 12.16
CA LEU A 367 -18.05 -5.70 13.46
C LEU A 367 -17.67 -4.49 14.32
N ASP A 368 -16.43 -4.01 14.22
CA ASP A 368 -15.95 -2.84 14.98
C ASP A 368 -15.30 -1.82 14.03
N PRO A 369 -15.96 -0.69 13.75
CA PRO A 369 -15.41 0.37 12.91
C PRO A 369 -14.44 1.30 13.64
N ARG A 370 -14.03 0.99 14.87
CA ARG A 370 -13.09 1.81 15.63
C ARG A 370 -11.66 1.44 15.27
N ILE A 371 -10.85 2.45 15.01
CA ILE A 371 -9.41 2.26 14.75
C ILE A 371 -8.57 3.02 15.76
N SER A 372 -7.34 2.55 15.97
CA SER A 372 -6.29 3.30 16.66
C SER A 372 -5.30 3.81 15.61
N TRP A 373 -5.08 5.12 15.56
CA TRP A 373 -4.16 5.74 14.62
C TRP A 373 -3.40 6.91 15.28
N ARG A 374 -2.07 6.84 15.28
CA ARG A 374 -1.19 7.85 15.88
C ARG A 374 -1.53 8.17 17.34
N GLY A 375 -1.86 7.15 18.13
CA GLY A 375 -2.21 7.30 19.55
C GLY A 375 -3.64 7.73 19.83
N THR A 376 -4.38 8.18 18.83
CA THR A 376 -5.79 8.58 18.91
C THR A 376 -6.70 7.44 18.46
N ARG A 377 -7.87 7.31 19.09
CA ARG A 377 -8.93 6.39 18.68
C ARG A 377 -9.98 7.12 17.88
N TYR A 378 -10.40 6.52 16.77
CA TYR A 378 -11.42 7.06 15.89
C TYR A 378 -12.55 6.05 15.70
N LEU A 379 -13.81 6.52 15.77
CA LEU A 379 -14.97 5.81 15.26
C LEU A 379 -15.17 6.20 13.80
N VAL A 380 -14.98 5.26 12.87
CA VAL A 380 -14.96 5.54 11.42
C VAL A 380 -16.23 5.01 10.77
N ARG A 381 -17.14 5.89 10.38
CA ARG A 381 -18.37 5.54 9.68
C ARG A 381 -18.24 5.66 8.16
N ALA A 382 -17.51 6.69 7.72
CA ALA A 382 -17.15 6.94 6.34
C ALA A 382 -15.83 7.73 6.32
N ASN A 383 -15.21 7.93 5.15
CA ASN A 383 -13.97 8.70 5.06
C ASN A 383 -14.14 10.17 5.50
N ASP A 384 -15.34 10.73 5.30
CA ASP A 384 -15.76 12.07 5.68
C ASP A 384 -16.55 12.11 7.01
N ARG A 385 -16.79 10.97 7.64
CA ARG A 385 -17.56 10.85 8.89
C ARG A 385 -16.83 9.98 9.89
N PHE A 386 -15.98 10.60 10.65
CA PHE A 386 -15.22 9.97 11.72
C PHE A 386 -15.22 10.90 12.95
N GLU A 387 -15.16 10.30 14.10
CA GLU A 387 -15.21 10.98 15.39
C GLU A 387 -14.05 10.48 16.26
N GLU A 388 -13.39 11.40 16.94
CA GLU A 388 -12.40 11.04 17.95
C GLU A 388 -13.13 10.50 19.19
N VAL A 389 -12.71 9.31 19.63
CA VAL A 389 -13.32 8.65 20.80
C VAL A 389 -12.38 8.79 21.97
N GLN A 390 -12.84 9.45 23.03
CA GLN A 390 -12.10 9.52 24.30
C GLN A 390 -11.84 8.12 24.84
N ARG A 391 -10.68 7.96 25.51
CA ARG A 391 -10.25 6.68 26.11
C ARG A 391 -11.19 6.16 27.18
#